data_fa4df7e90339050dda60db61161fe8ad
#
_entry.id   fa4df7e90339050dda60db61161fe8ad
#
_cell.length_a   1.000
_cell.length_b   1.000
_cell.length_c   1.000
_cell.angle_alpha   90.00
_cell.angle_beta   90.00
_cell.angle_gamma   90.00
#
_symmetry.space_group_name_H-M   'P 1'
#
loop_
_entity.id
_entity.type
_entity.pdbx_description
1 polymer ?
#
loop_
_entity_poly.entity_id
_entity_poly.type
_entity_poly.pdbx_seq_one_letter_code
_entity_poly.pdbx_strand_id
1 'polypeptide(L)'
;VFRVRALAVLSATVLGVSGALAGCSYSQPAKPVEEPVGLALDAPRVTLLEPGDDASRVVAYKDLDATQELTYEVATGFDQQLRKDGSSAPAPATKDKVTLPLQASVEAATENVEGQLPASRNAFVTVGKPAAEGADVSSAEGFQFGWRGTDSGQMNSLRLAAPQAATDEARSTVEHAITSLTSLPIVFPDEEIGSGAQWVVESRVTGESTLLQTTTYTLDKLDGDIATLNVEVEQRPSLGALSFDGADAPEELRGKELKVMDTTSTSKGTVTVDLTKPLPTAGDVSVTTAISYGADSSDLRVVQTSATDMTFTTD
;
A
#
# COMPACT_ATOMS: atom_id res chain seq x y z
N VAL A 1 -3.66 30.49 -74.33
CA VAL A 1 -4.14 29.89 -75.57
C VAL A 1 -4.59 28.47 -75.26
N PHE A 2 -5.89 28.21 -75.62
CA PHE A 2 -6.58 26.90 -75.76
C PHE A 2 -6.79 26.02 -74.56
N ARG A 3 -7.99 25.94 -73.95
CA ARG A 3 -9.22 25.16 -74.31
C ARG A 3 -8.94 23.67 -74.53
N VAL A 4 -9.57 22.75 -73.74
CA VAL A 4 -10.83 22.07 -74.14
C VAL A 4 -11.41 21.25 -73.02
N ARG A 5 -12.71 21.24 -72.90
CA ARG A 5 -13.67 20.48 -72.12
C ARG A 5 -13.71 18.98 -72.42
N ALA A 6 -14.05 18.12 -71.54
CA ALA A 6 -14.99 17.03 -71.79
C ALA A 6 -15.69 16.54 -70.51
N LEU A 7 -16.99 16.45 -70.66
CA LEU A 7 -17.97 15.80 -69.78
C LEU A 7 -17.92 14.27 -69.91
N ALA A 8 -18.41 13.59 -68.94
CA ALA A 8 -19.42 12.52 -68.95
C ALA A 8 -19.04 11.43 -67.92
N VAL A 9 -19.81 10.69 -67.18
CA VAL A 9 -21.23 10.36 -67.11
C VAL A 9 -21.37 9.49 -65.84
N LEU A 10 -22.49 9.58 -65.13
CA LEU A 10 -22.95 8.77 -64.04
C LEU A 10 -22.88 7.26 -64.28
N SER A 11 -22.58 6.51 -63.21
CA SER A 11 -23.26 5.22 -62.98
C SER A 11 -23.34 4.97 -61.47
N ALA A 12 -24.55 4.97 -60.96
CA ALA A 12 -24.93 4.60 -59.65
C ALA A 12 -24.89 3.07 -59.51
N THR A 13 -24.16 2.55 -58.52
CA THR A 13 -24.33 1.17 -58.08
C THR A 13 -24.52 1.19 -56.54
N VAL A 14 -25.74 0.99 -56.13
CA VAL A 14 -26.14 0.75 -54.73
C VAL A 14 -25.73 -0.69 -54.41
N LEU A 15 -24.76 -0.88 -53.53
CA LEU A 15 -24.49 -2.12 -52.85
C LEU A 15 -24.64 -1.90 -51.35
N GLY A 16 -25.67 -2.53 -50.79
CA GLY A 16 -25.94 -2.53 -49.35
C GLY A 16 -24.77 -3.19 -48.61
N VAL A 17 -24.21 -2.47 -47.67
CA VAL A 17 -23.28 -3.01 -46.67
C VAL A 17 -24.00 -3.04 -45.37
N SER A 18 -24.29 -4.26 -44.93
CA SER A 18 -24.76 -4.60 -43.58
C SER A 18 -23.76 -4.07 -42.57
N GLY A 19 -24.18 -3.10 -41.75
CA GLY A 19 -23.37 -2.52 -40.69
C GLY A 19 -23.06 -3.55 -39.60
N ALA A 20 -21.82 -4.00 -39.51
CA ALA A 20 -21.27 -4.53 -38.33
C ALA A 20 -21.05 -3.34 -37.37
N LEU A 21 -21.88 -3.24 -36.34
CA LEU A 21 -21.63 -2.38 -35.17
C LEU A 21 -20.38 -2.92 -34.44
N ALA A 22 -19.19 -2.54 -34.93
CA ALA A 22 -18.01 -2.60 -34.11
C ALA A 22 -18.21 -1.58 -32.99
N GLY A 23 -18.52 -2.07 -31.81
CA GLY A 23 -18.53 -1.27 -30.59
C GLY A 23 -17.10 -0.74 -30.36
N CYS A 24 -16.85 0.48 -30.76
CA CYS A 24 -15.71 1.22 -30.27
C CYS A 24 -15.94 1.43 -28.77
N SER A 25 -15.25 0.63 -27.96
CA SER A 25 -15.04 0.98 -26.57
C SER A 25 -14.31 2.33 -26.60
N TYR A 26 -15.02 3.40 -26.29
CA TYR A 26 -14.41 4.70 -26.03
C TYR A 26 -13.61 4.54 -24.74
N SER A 27 -12.33 4.18 -24.83
CA SER A 27 -11.39 4.38 -23.76
C SER A 27 -11.33 5.89 -23.54
N GLN A 28 -11.86 6.36 -22.43
CA GLN A 28 -11.67 7.76 -22.04
C GLN A 28 -10.15 8.03 -22.04
N PRO A 29 -9.69 9.16 -22.60
CA PRO A 29 -8.28 9.51 -22.54
C PRO A 29 -7.87 9.56 -21.06
N ALA A 30 -6.73 8.93 -20.74
CA ALA A 30 -6.19 8.94 -19.39
C ALA A 30 -6.11 10.39 -18.90
N LYS A 31 -6.57 10.64 -17.66
CA LYS A 31 -6.45 11.96 -17.05
C LYS A 31 -4.98 12.35 -16.95
N PRO A 32 -4.61 13.61 -17.27
CA PRO A 32 -3.23 14.05 -17.13
C PRO A 32 -2.82 13.98 -15.66
N VAL A 33 -1.70 13.30 -15.40
CA VAL A 33 -1.09 13.21 -14.08
C VAL A 33 0.09 14.18 -13.95
N GLU A 34 0.51 14.45 -12.74
CA GLU A 34 1.73 15.20 -12.46
C GLU A 34 2.97 14.39 -12.81
N GLU A 35 4.12 15.06 -12.80
CA GLU A 35 5.41 14.36 -12.88
C GLU A 35 5.58 13.43 -11.66
N PRO A 36 5.90 12.14 -11.86
CA PRO A 36 6.02 11.21 -10.77
C PRO A 36 7.09 11.60 -9.75
N VAL A 37 6.71 11.63 -8.49
CA VAL A 37 7.66 11.80 -7.37
C VAL A 37 8.16 10.42 -6.94
N GLY A 38 9.47 10.24 -7.02
CA GLY A 38 10.14 9.00 -6.60
C GLY A 38 10.57 9.06 -5.14
N LEU A 39 10.25 8.03 -4.38
CA LEU A 39 10.67 7.82 -2.99
C LEU A 39 11.54 6.56 -2.95
N ALA A 40 12.76 6.68 -2.44
CA ALA A 40 13.57 5.50 -2.11
C ALA A 40 12.96 4.83 -0.87
N LEU A 41 12.85 3.52 -0.89
CA LEU A 41 12.40 2.72 0.25
C LEU A 41 13.62 2.02 0.87
N ASP A 42 13.67 2.01 2.19
CA ASP A 42 14.64 1.19 2.92
C ASP A 42 14.33 -0.29 2.69
N ALA A 43 15.35 -1.06 2.33
CA ALA A 43 15.18 -2.51 2.22
C ALA A 43 14.80 -3.10 3.59
N PRO A 44 13.71 -3.85 3.68
CA PRO A 44 13.39 -4.56 4.90
C PRO A 44 14.41 -5.68 5.14
N ARG A 45 14.62 -6.01 6.40
CA ARG A 45 15.42 -7.18 6.75
C ARG A 45 14.51 -8.39 6.88
N VAL A 46 14.79 -9.43 6.10
CA VAL A 46 14.08 -10.70 6.13
C VAL A 46 14.93 -11.73 6.89
N THR A 47 14.32 -12.48 7.80
CA THR A 47 14.97 -13.52 8.58
C THR A 47 14.07 -14.74 8.65
N LEU A 48 14.50 -15.85 8.08
CA LEU A 48 13.82 -17.13 8.20
C LEU A 48 13.98 -17.65 9.64
N LEU A 49 12.86 -17.99 10.29
CA LEU A 49 12.83 -18.59 11.63
C LEU A 49 12.72 -20.11 11.53
N GLU A 50 11.74 -20.60 10.76
CA GLU A 50 11.46 -22.02 10.55
C GLU A 50 11.18 -22.26 9.06
N PRO A 51 11.81 -23.24 8.42
CA PRO A 51 11.61 -23.51 6.99
C PRO A 51 10.25 -24.16 6.66
N GLY A 52 9.55 -24.68 7.68
CA GLY A 52 8.31 -25.42 7.50
C GLY A 52 8.55 -26.89 7.09
N ASP A 53 7.43 -27.59 6.90
CA ASP A 53 7.42 -28.98 6.48
C ASP A 53 7.62 -29.08 4.95
N ASP A 54 8.36 -30.11 4.52
CA ASP A 54 8.61 -30.39 3.09
C ASP A 54 9.10 -29.15 2.31
N ALA A 55 9.96 -28.31 2.94
CA ALA A 55 10.57 -27.16 2.29
C ALA A 55 11.28 -27.60 1.01
N SER A 56 10.77 -27.18 -0.13
CA SER A 56 11.15 -27.73 -1.42
C SER A 56 11.46 -26.70 -2.48
N ARG A 57 11.18 -25.43 -2.23
CA ARG A 57 11.45 -24.37 -3.21
C ARG A 57 11.60 -23.00 -2.56
N VAL A 58 12.36 -22.15 -3.22
CA VAL A 58 12.32 -20.70 -3.01
C VAL A 58 10.99 -20.18 -3.55
N VAL A 59 10.27 -19.41 -2.74
CA VAL A 59 9.00 -18.79 -3.12
C VAL A 59 9.28 -17.39 -3.64
N ALA A 60 8.91 -17.14 -4.90
CA ALA A 60 9.15 -15.88 -5.57
C ALA A 60 7.97 -15.52 -6.50
N TYR A 61 7.76 -14.24 -6.73
CA TYR A 61 6.78 -13.73 -7.69
C TYR A 61 7.17 -14.12 -9.13
N LYS A 62 6.17 -14.45 -9.93
CA LYS A 62 6.26 -14.86 -11.35
C LYS A 62 5.30 -14.03 -12.19
N ASP A 63 5.09 -12.79 -11.82
CA ASP A 63 4.04 -11.91 -12.30
C ASP A 63 4.46 -10.98 -13.45
N LEU A 64 5.60 -11.25 -14.09
CA LEU A 64 6.01 -10.49 -15.28
C LEU A 64 4.91 -10.59 -16.36
N ASP A 65 4.60 -9.45 -16.99
CA ASP A 65 3.53 -9.26 -17.98
C ASP A 65 2.11 -9.53 -17.43
N ALA A 66 1.96 -9.69 -16.11
CA ALA A 66 0.66 -9.88 -15.49
C ALA A 66 -0.13 -8.57 -15.38
N THR A 67 -1.46 -8.73 -15.36
CA THR A 67 -2.40 -7.68 -14.97
C THR A 67 -3.29 -8.16 -13.84
N GLN A 68 -3.75 -7.23 -13.01
CA GLN A 68 -4.65 -7.53 -11.89
C GLN A 68 -5.63 -6.38 -11.67
N GLU A 69 -6.89 -6.73 -11.40
CA GLU A 69 -7.90 -5.81 -10.89
C GLU A 69 -8.30 -6.28 -9.49
N LEU A 70 -8.38 -5.35 -8.55
CA LEU A 70 -8.80 -5.62 -7.18
C LEU A 70 -9.34 -4.36 -6.52
N THR A 71 -10.08 -4.56 -5.45
CA THR A 71 -10.47 -3.49 -4.53
C THR A 71 -9.60 -3.57 -3.27
N TYR A 72 -8.91 -2.48 -2.97
CA TYR A 72 -8.19 -2.27 -1.72
C TYR A 72 -8.99 -1.34 -0.82
N GLU A 73 -9.27 -1.77 0.40
CA GLU A 73 -9.88 -0.94 1.43
C GLU A 73 -8.90 -0.76 2.58
N VAL A 74 -8.80 0.46 3.07
CA VAL A 74 -8.03 0.76 4.27
C VAL A 74 -8.84 1.66 5.19
N ALA A 75 -8.84 1.34 6.48
CA ALA A 75 -9.40 2.19 7.52
C ALA A 75 -8.30 2.52 8.52
N THR A 76 -7.99 3.80 8.66
CA THR A 76 -6.92 4.28 9.55
C THR A 76 -7.49 5.20 10.63
N GLY A 77 -6.94 5.11 11.82
CA GLY A 77 -7.32 5.98 12.93
C GLY A 77 -6.13 6.30 13.81
N PHE A 78 -6.11 7.54 14.30
CA PHE A 78 -5.15 7.99 15.29
C PHE A 78 -5.88 8.72 16.40
N ASP A 79 -5.51 8.45 17.64
CA ASP A 79 -6.02 9.15 18.82
C ASP A 79 -4.88 9.43 19.80
N GLN A 80 -4.95 10.59 20.44
CA GLN A 80 -4.02 10.98 21.47
C GLN A 80 -4.77 11.45 22.72
N GLN A 81 -4.52 10.81 23.84
CA GLN A 81 -5.19 11.11 25.09
C GLN A 81 -4.18 11.41 26.22
N LEU A 82 -4.54 12.39 27.05
CA LEU A 82 -3.87 12.62 28.32
C LEU A 82 -4.57 11.81 29.42
N ARG A 83 -3.83 10.99 30.14
CA ARG A 83 -4.37 10.06 31.15
C ARG A 83 -3.53 10.05 32.42
N LYS A 84 -4.11 9.59 33.52
CA LYS A 84 -3.35 9.23 34.69
C LYS A 84 -2.85 7.80 34.60
N ASP A 85 -1.67 7.55 35.15
CA ASP A 85 -1.11 6.19 35.26
C ASP A 85 -2.08 5.26 35.98
N GLY A 86 -2.16 3.99 35.53
CA GLY A 86 -3.11 3.01 36.08
C GLY A 86 -4.58 3.21 35.67
N SER A 87 -4.91 4.17 34.79
CA SER A 87 -6.26 4.31 34.26
C SER A 87 -6.61 3.17 33.31
N SER A 88 -7.92 2.92 33.04
CA SER A 88 -8.39 1.88 32.12
C SER A 88 -7.76 2.04 30.74
N ALA A 89 -7.73 0.98 29.92
CA ALA A 89 -7.26 1.04 28.53
C ALA A 89 -7.89 2.21 27.76
N PRO A 90 -7.15 2.87 26.82
CA PRO A 90 -7.71 3.91 25.99
C PRO A 90 -8.88 3.40 25.15
N ALA A 91 -9.79 4.28 24.78
CA ALA A 91 -10.80 3.95 23.77
C ALA A 91 -10.12 3.66 22.45
N PRO A 92 -10.68 2.76 21.61
CA PRO A 92 -10.20 2.56 20.25
C PRO A 92 -10.25 3.87 19.47
N ALA A 93 -9.25 4.11 18.61
CA ALA A 93 -9.27 5.23 17.68
C ALA A 93 -10.45 5.09 16.69
N THR A 94 -11.15 6.19 16.41
CA THR A 94 -12.10 6.22 15.30
C THR A 94 -11.33 6.10 14.01
N LYS A 95 -11.81 5.27 13.07
CA LYS A 95 -11.12 5.01 11.80
C LYS A 95 -11.90 5.66 10.66
N ASP A 96 -11.17 6.27 9.74
CA ASP A 96 -11.68 6.77 8.48
C ASP A 96 -11.36 5.76 7.38
N LYS A 97 -12.38 5.38 6.61
CA LYS A 97 -12.27 4.34 5.59
C LYS A 97 -12.10 4.94 4.20
N VAL A 98 -11.13 4.40 3.46
CA VAL A 98 -10.88 4.71 2.05
C VAL A 98 -10.94 3.42 1.25
N THR A 99 -11.61 3.47 0.09
CA THR A 99 -11.74 2.35 -0.86
C THR A 99 -11.10 2.76 -2.19
N LEU A 100 -10.16 1.97 -2.65
CA LEU A 100 -9.42 2.18 -3.90
C LEU A 100 -9.62 0.98 -4.83
N PRO A 101 -10.42 1.10 -5.91
CA PRO A 101 -10.35 0.16 -7.02
C PRO A 101 -8.99 0.31 -7.70
N LEU A 102 -8.24 -0.78 -7.84
CA LEU A 102 -6.88 -0.79 -8.37
C LEU A 102 -6.78 -1.61 -9.65
N GLN A 103 -6.06 -1.08 -10.64
CA GLN A 103 -5.65 -1.79 -11.84
C GLN A 103 -4.13 -1.82 -11.87
N ALA A 104 -3.55 -3.00 -11.76
CA ALA A 104 -2.10 -3.21 -11.69
C ALA A 104 -1.58 -3.94 -12.92
N SER A 105 -0.34 -3.62 -13.31
CA SER A 105 0.43 -4.33 -14.32
C SER A 105 1.89 -4.41 -13.91
N VAL A 106 2.61 -5.39 -14.44
CA VAL A 106 4.04 -5.61 -14.13
C VAL A 106 4.83 -5.78 -15.40
N GLU A 107 6.00 -5.14 -15.46
CA GLU A 107 6.99 -5.30 -16.51
C GLU A 107 8.35 -5.68 -15.91
N ALA A 108 9.21 -6.28 -16.72
CA ALA A 108 10.59 -6.55 -16.31
C ALA A 108 11.34 -5.23 -16.07
N ALA A 109 12.08 -5.15 -14.96
CA ALA A 109 12.98 -4.05 -14.70
C ALA A 109 14.28 -4.28 -15.49
N THR A 110 14.44 -3.58 -16.62
CA THR A 110 15.54 -3.80 -17.56
C THR A 110 16.80 -2.99 -17.27
N GLU A 111 16.71 -1.96 -16.42
CA GLU A 111 17.82 -1.05 -16.13
C GLU A 111 18.19 -1.06 -14.66
N ASN A 112 19.48 -1.26 -14.38
CA ASN A 112 20.04 -0.92 -13.07
C ASN A 112 20.32 0.58 -13.06
N VAL A 113 19.62 1.31 -12.18
CA VAL A 113 19.86 2.73 -11.96
C VAL A 113 20.98 2.88 -10.94
N GLU A 114 22.01 3.63 -11.28
CA GLU A 114 23.15 3.88 -10.39
C GLU A 114 22.67 4.49 -9.05
N GLY A 115 23.11 3.93 -7.95
CA GLY A 115 22.68 4.36 -6.61
C GLY A 115 21.35 3.80 -6.13
N GLN A 116 20.68 2.94 -6.92
CA GLN A 116 19.48 2.21 -6.50
C GLN A 116 19.78 0.72 -6.32
N LEU A 117 18.99 0.06 -5.45
CA LEU A 117 19.05 -1.39 -5.30
C LEU A 117 18.62 -2.09 -6.60
N PRO A 118 19.21 -3.26 -6.91
CA PRO A 118 18.80 -4.04 -8.08
C PRO A 118 17.32 -4.37 -8.04
N ALA A 119 16.68 -4.36 -9.20
CA ALA A 119 15.27 -4.73 -9.33
C ALA A 119 15.09 -5.68 -10.52
N SER A 120 14.16 -6.62 -10.41
CA SER A 120 13.74 -7.53 -11.48
C SER A 120 12.38 -7.17 -12.06
N ARG A 121 11.56 -6.40 -11.31
CA ARG A 121 10.18 -6.06 -11.65
C ARG A 121 9.90 -4.56 -11.48
N ASN A 122 9.06 -4.03 -12.38
CA ASN A 122 8.41 -2.73 -12.26
C ASN A 122 6.90 -2.96 -12.19
N ALA A 123 6.26 -2.59 -11.10
CA ALA A 123 4.81 -2.59 -11.02
C ALA A 123 4.26 -1.18 -11.24
N PHE A 124 3.14 -1.10 -11.95
CA PHE A 124 2.39 0.11 -12.22
C PHE A 124 0.95 -0.11 -11.78
N VAL A 125 0.40 0.83 -11.06
CA VAL A 125 -0.97 0.74 -10.54
C VAL A 125 -1.69 2.05 -10.83
N THR A 126 -2.93 1.93 -11.32
CA THR A 126 -3.84 3.06 -11.49
C THR A 126 -5.04 2.88 -10.57
N VAL A 127 -5.35 3.94 -9.84
CA VAL A 127 -6.55 4.01 -8.98
C VAL A 127 -7.75 4.35 -9.85
N GLY A 128 -8.79 3.52 -9.78
CA GLY A 128 -10.09 3.80 -10.40
C GLY A 128 -10.81 4.93 -9.66
N LYS A 129 -12.15 4.83 -9.55
CA LYS A 129 -12.91 5.83 -8.81
C LYS A 129 -12.80 5.58 -7.30
N PRO A 130 -11.99 6.39 -6.57
CA PRO A 130 -11.83 6.20 -5.14
C PRO A 130 -13.09 6.65 -4.38
N ALA A 131 -13.26 6.11 -3.17
CA ALA A 131 -14.29 6.54 -2.23
C ALA A 131 -13.70 6.67 -0.83
N ALA A 132 -14.18 7.65 -0.06
CA ALA A 132 -13.81 7.84 1.34
C ALA A 132 -15.04 8.22 2.16
N GLU A 133 -15.08 7.75 3.41
CA GLU A 133 -16.13 8.17 4.35
C GLU A 133 -15.90 9.62 4.77
N GLY A 134 -16.91 10.48 4.60
CA GLY A 134 -16.88 11.87 5.05
C GLY A 134 -16.10 12.85 4.16
N ALA A 135 -15.47 12.41 3.04
CA ALA A 135 -14.71 13.26 2.14
C ALA A 135 -14.99 12.94 0.67
N ASP A 136 -14.94 13.97 -0.19
CA ASP A 136 -15.01 13.80 -1.65
C ASP A 136 -13.60 13.62 -2.24
N VAL A 137 -13.26 12.38 -2.54
CA VAL A 137 -11.97 12.00 -3.14
C VAL A 137 -12.06 11.72 -4.64
N SER A 138 -13.21 12.01 -5.28
CA SER A 138 -13.46 11.69 -6.69
C SER A 138 -12.48 12.35 -7.67
N SER A 139 -11.91 13.50 -7.31
CA SER A 139 -10.91 14.20 -8.13
C SER A 139 -9.57 13.44 -8.22
N ALA A 140 -9.30 12.49 -7.32
CA ALA A 140 -8.11 11.63 -7.35
C ALA A 140 -8.27 10.36 -8.22
N GLU A 141 -9.41 10.17 -8.92
CA GLU A 141 -9.56 9.10 -9.90
C GLU A 141 -8.49 9.21 -11.00
N GLY A 142 -7.79 8.12 -11.27
CA GLY A 142 -6.65 8.08 -12.18
C GLY A 142 -5.30 8.35 -11.50
N PHE A 143 -5.26 8.40 -10.17
CA PHE A 143 -3.99 8.45 -9.43
C PHE A 143 -3.11 7.28 -9.81
N GLN A 144 -1.84 7.53 -10.11
CA GLN A 144 -0.89 6.49 -10.51
C GLN A 144 0.17 6.31 -9.43
N PHE A 145 0.47 5.07 -9.14
CA PHE A 145 1.63 4.73 -8.32
C PHE A 145 2.29 3.46 -8.86
N GLY A 146 3.49 3.20 -8.40
CA GLY A 146 4.21 2.00 -8.82
C GLY A 146 5.50 1.86 -8.05
N TRP A 147 6.10 0.70 -8.13
CA TRP A 147 7.35 0.39 -7.44
C TRP A 147 8.30 -0.40 -8.32
N ARG A 148 9.58 -0.25 -8.02
CA ARG A 148 10.62 -1.17 -8.48
C ARG A 148 10.95 -2.12 -7.35
N GLY A 149 11.15 -3.39 -7.66
CA GLY A 149 11.46 -4.38 -6.64
C GLY A 149 12.04 -5.66 -7.20
N THR A 150 12.24 -6.63 -6.29
CA THR A 150 12.74 -7.96 -6.61
C THR A 150 11.58 -8.95 -6.72
N ASP A 151 11.85 -10.13 -7.25
CA ASP A 151 10.91 -11.25 -7.29
C ASP A 151 10.63 -11.87 -5.91
N SER A 152 11.46 -11.62 -4.89
CA SER A 152 11.11 -11.94 -3.51
C SER A 152 9.96 -11.09 -2.95
N GLY A 153 9.58 -9.97 -3.61
CA GLY A 153 8.56 -9.03 -3.16
C GLY A 153 9.12 -7.77 -2.50
N GLN A 154 10.45 -7.65 -2.36
CA GLN A 154 11.06 -6.44 -1.81
C GLN A 154 10.84 -5.26 -2.76
N MET A 155 10.32 -4.16 -2.22
CA MET A 155 10.16 -2.88 -2.91
C MET A 155 11.40 -2.01 -2.63
N ASN A 156 12.03 -1.48 -3.69
CA ASN A 156 13.24 -0.65 -3.58
C ASN A 156 12.95 0.85 -3.73
N SER A 157 11.89 1.17 -4.47
CA SER A 157 11.42 2.55 -4.62
C SER A 157 9.91 2.57 -4.90
N LEU A 158 9.25 3.64 -4.45
CA LEU A 158 7.85 3.94 -4.74
C LEU A 158 7.79 5.20 -5.59
N ARG A 159 6.88 5.26 -6.54
CA ARG A 159 6.58 6.45 -7.35
C ARG A 159 5.11 6.77 -7.23
N LEU A 160 4.79 8.05 -7.07
CA LEU A 160 3.44 8.56 -6.93
C LEU A 160 3.22 9.68 -7.96
N ALA A 161 2.07 9.69 -8.61
CA ALA A 161 1.66 10.71 -9.55
C ALA A 161 0.16 10.98 -9.43
N ALA A 162 -0.20 12.10 -8.81
CA ALA A 162 -1.58 12.51 -8.67
C ALA A 162 -2.15 13.05 -9.99
N PRO A 163 -3.46 12.93 -10.25
CA PRO A 163 -4.11 13.69 -11.31
C PRO A 163 -3.91 15.19 -11.10
N GLN A 164 -3.57 15.93 -12.15
CA GLN A 164 -3.36 17.40 -12.08
C GLN A 164 -4.60 18.15 -11.56
N ALA A 165 -5.78 17.58 -11.71
CA ALA A 165 -7.05 18.17 -11.25
C ALA A 165 -7.45 17.69 -9.84
N ALA A 166 -6.62 16.88 -9.17
CA ALA A 166 -6.92 16.42 -7.81
C ALA A 166 -6.88 17.61 -6.82
N THR A 167 -7.85 17.67 -5.93
CA THR A 167 -7.80 18.60 -4.81
C THR A 167 -6.74 18.14 -3.81
N ASP A 168 -6.18 19.05 -3.02
CA ASP A 168 -5.16 18.72 -2.00
C ASP A 168 -5.66 17.66 -1.01
N GLU A 169 -6.95 17.76 -0.61
CA GLU A 169 -7.59 16.80 0.28
C GLU A 169 -7.68 15.40 -0.36
N ALA A 170 -8.20 15.32 -1.58
CA ALA A 170 -8.34 14.04 -2.28
C ALA A 170 -6.96 13.40 -2.56
N ARG A 171 -5.96 14.23 -2.95
CA ARG A 171 -4.58 13.80 -3.11
C ARG A 171 -4.04 13.18 -1.82
N SER A 172 -4.05 13.95 -0.73
CA SER A 172 -3.50 13.54 0.56
C SER A 172 -4.16 12.26 1.07
N THR A 173 -5.50 12.14 0.94
CA THR A 173 -6.24 10.96 1.37
C THR A 173 -5.81 9.71 0.59
N VAL A 174 -5.68 9.80 -0.74
CA VAL A 174 -5.27 8.66 -1.57
C VAL A 174 -3.79 8.34 -1.36
N GLU A 175 -2.90 9.32 -1.24
CA GLU A 175 -1.49 9.11 -0.90
C GLU A 175 -1.33 8.36 0.43
N HIS A 176 -2.12 8.73 1.43
CA HIS A 176 -2.11 8.07 2.74
C HIS A 176 -2.56 6.60 2.63
N ALA A 177 -3.63 6.33 1.87
CA ALA A 177 -4.10 4.97 1.61
C ALA A 177 -3.05 4.12 0.87
N ILE A 178 -2.34 4.68 -0.12
CA ILE A 178 -1.25 4.00 -0.83
C ILE A 178 -0.06 3.76 0.11
N THR A 179 0.28 4.71 0.95
CA THR A 179 1.35 4.55 1.94
C THR A 179 1.01 3.42 2.92
N SER A 180 -0.25 3.31 3.34
CA SER A 180 -0.71 2.20 4.19
C SER A 180 -0.58 0.85 3.46
N LEU A 181 -0.91 0.77 2.16
CA LEU A 181 -0.70 -0.45 1.37
C LEU A 181 0.76 -0.89 1.37
N THR A 182 1.69 0.05 1.21
CA THR A 182 3.13 -0.24 1.17
C THR A 182 3.75 -0.49 2.56
N SER A 183 3.01 -0.21 3.63
CA SER A 183 3.46 -0.47 5.01
C SER A 183 3.38 -1.94 5.42
N LEU A 184 2.74 -2.79 4.62
CA LEU A 184 2.70 -4.25 4.81
C LEU A 184 3.54 -4.94 3.73
N PRO A 185 4.88 -4.94 3.82
CA PRO A 185 5.74 -5.53 2.80
C PRO A 185 5.68 -7.06 2.88
N ILE A 186 5.07 -7.71 1.87
CA ILE A 186 5.06 -9.17 1.74
C ILE A 186 6.33 -9.57 0.99
N VAL A 187 7.35 -9.93 1.74
CA VAL A 187 8.66 -10.34 1.20
C VAL A 187 8.96 -11.76 1.65
N PHE A 188 9.19 -12.64 0.70
CA PHE A 188 9.57 -14.03 0.96
C PHE A 188 11.06 -14.14 1.23
N PRO A 189 11.51 -15.12 2.05
CA PRO A 189 12.92 -15.40 2.24
C PRO A 189 13.57 -15.99 0.97
N ASP A 190 14.88 -15.82 0.85
CA ASP A 190 15.68 -16.36 -0.27
C ASP A 190 15.93 -17.88 -0.12
N GLU A 191 15.63 -18.45 1.04
CA GLU A 191 15.75 -19.86 1.33
C GLU A 191 14.53 -20.66 0.87
N GLU A 192 14.68 -21.98 0.76
CA GLU A 192 13.57 -22.89 0.47
C GLU A 192 12.63 -22.98 1.67
N ILE A 193 11.32 -22.84 1.40
CA ILE A 193 10.27 -22.90 2.42
C ILE A 193 9.14 -23.86 2.00
N GLY A 194 8.38 -24.31 3.00
CA GLY A 194 7.19 -25.16 2.87
C GLY A 194 6.07 -24.74 3.82
N SER A 195 4.97 -25.47 3.85
CA SER A 195 3.87 -25.21 4.78
C SER A 195 4.36 -25.20 6.23
N GLY A 196 3.87 -24.26 7.02
CA GLY A 196 4.31 -24.03 8.39
C GLY A 196 5.58 -23.18 8.50
N ALA A 197 6.21 -22.79 7.39
CA ALA A 197 7.37 -21.90 7.43
C ALA A 197 7.03 -20.58 8.12
N GLN A 198 7.99 -20.08 8.91
CA GLN A 198 7.87 -18.80 9.59
C GLN A 198 9.08 -17.92 9.30
N TRP A 199 8.83 -16.66 8.99
CA TRP A 199 9.88 -15.66 8.83
C TRP A 199 9.44 -14.29 9.31
N VAL A 200 10.40 -13.44 9.57
CA VAL A 200 10.21 -12.07 10.02
C VAL A 200 10.67 -11.10 8.96
N VAL A 201 9.88 -10.05 8.76
CA VAL A 201 10.22 -8.90 7.93
C VAL A 201 10.25 -7.66 8.83
N GLU A 202 11.44 -7.09 9.02
CA GLU A 202 11.64 -5.88 9.81
C GLU A 202 11.69 -4.67 8.88
N SER A 203 10.85 -3.67 9.13
CA SER A 203 10.70 -2.48 8.31
C SER A 203 10.46 -1.23 9.15
N ARG A 204 10.43 -0.08 8.48
CA ARG A 204 10.00 1.19 9.08
C ARG A 204 8.68 1.60 8.48
N VAL A 205 7.76 2.03 9.31
CA VAL A 205 6.47 2.59 8.89
C VAL A 205 6.47 4.07 9.26
N THR A 206 6.20 4.90 8.27
CA THR A 206 6.06 6.35 8.46
C THR A 206 4.58 6.71 8.50
N GLY A 207 4.15 7.40 9.55
CA GLY A 207 2.80 7.89 9.77
C GLY A 207 2.88 9.18 10.58
N GLU A 208 1.99 9.38 11.54
CA GLU A 208 2.08 10.49 12.53
C GLU A 208 3.39 10.43 13.33
N SER A 209 3.93 9.24 13.51
CA SER A 209 5.28 9.00 14.02
C SER A 209 5.94 7.85 13.26
N THR A 210 7.27 7.84 13.23
CA THR A 210 8.00 6.71 12.64
C THR A 210 8.02 5.53 13.61
N LEU A 211 7.50 4.38 13.16
CA LEU A 211 7.50 3.13 13.91
C LEU A 211 8.50 2.14 13.30
N LEU A 212 9.14 1.37 14.14
CA LEU A 212 9.84 0.15 13.74
C LEU A 212 8.81 -0.98 13.78
N GLN A 213 8.66 -1.67 12.68
CA GLN A 213 7.68 -2.74 12.52
C GLN A 213 8.38 -4.07 12.31
N THR A 214 7.90 -5.07 13.03
CA THR A 214 8.26 -6.48 12.87
C THR A 214 7.01 -7.21 12.42
N THR A 215 7.01 -7.73 11.21
CA THR A 215 5.92 -8.54 10.67
C THR A 215 6.35 -10.00 10.63
N THR A 216 5.66 -10.86 11.36
CA THR A 216 5.85 -12.31 11.31
C THR A 216 4.84 -12.91 10.35
N TYR A 217 5.34 -13.60 9.34
CA TYR A 217 4.56 -14.37 8.40
C TYR A 217 4.66 -15.84 8.73
N THR A 218 3.51 -16.53 8.72
CA THR A 218 3.46 -18.01 8.76
C THR A 218 2.79 -18.48 7.47
N LEU A 219 3.49 -19.31 6.68
CA LEU A 219 2.94 -19.92 5.48
C LEU A 219 1.99 -21.05 5.88
N ASP A 220 0.70 -20.75 5.96
CA ASP A 220 -0.32 -21.75 6.30
C ASP A 220 -0.47 -22.80 5.19
N LYS A 221 -0.50 -22.34 3.93
CA LYS A 221 -0.66 -23.21 2.76
C LYS A 221 0.08 -22.66 1.56
N LEU A 222 0.70 -23.57 0.80
CA LEU A 222 1.26 -23.30 -0.52
C LEU A 222 0.70 -24.32 -1.53
N ASP A 223 -0.20 -23.85 -2.41
CA ASP A 223 -0.87 -24.68 -3.42
C ASP A 223 -0.53 -24.16 -4.82
N GLY A 224 0.40 -24.79 -5.48
CA GLY A 224 0.97 -24.25 -6.72
C GLY A 224 1.62 -22.91 -6.49
N ASP A 225 1.09 -21.86 -7.11
CA ASP A 225 1.55 -20.48 -6.96
C ASP A 225 0.67 -19.64 -6.02
N ILE A 226 -0.26 -20.27 -5.28
CA ILE A 226 -1.11 -19.61 -4.30
C ILE A 226 -0.57 -19.86 -2.89
N ALA A 227 -0.17 -18.78 -2.21
CA ALA A 227 0.27 -18.80 -0.82
C ALA A 227 -0.77 -18.18 0.09
N THR A 228 -1.13 -18.86 1.18
CA THR A 228 -1.95 -18.31 2.27
C THR A 228 -1.04 -18.04 3.45
N LEU A 229 -1.01 -16.78 3.90
CA LEU A 229 -0.14 -16.31 4.95
C LEU A 229 -0.95 -15.84 6.15
N ASN A 230 -0.65 -16.34 7.34
CA ASN A 230 -1.04 -15.68 8.57
C ASN A 230 -0.05 -14.56 8.87
N VAL A 231 -0.56 -13.42 9.34
CA VAL A 231 0.21 -12.19 9.52
C VAL A 231 0.07 -11.70 10.95
N GLU A 232 1.19 -11.53 11.62
CA GLU A 232 1.27 -10.90 12.94
C GLU A 232 2.20 -9.68 12.84
N VAL A 233 1.76 -8.54 13.38
CA VAL A 233 2.48 -7.28 13.31
C VAL A 233 2.73 -6.74 14.71
N GLU A 234 3.98 -6.45 15.00
CA GLU A 234 4.40 -5.73 16.20
C GLU A 234 5.05 -4.41 15.79
N GLN A 235 4.66 -3.34 16.46
CA GLN A 235 5.18 -2.00 16.21
C GLN A 235 5.71 -1.39 17.49
N ARG A 236 6.79 -0.63 17.39
CA ARG A 236 7.37 0.16 18.46
C ARG A 236 7.89 1.49 17.93
N PRO A 237 7.86 2.56 18.74
CA PRO A 237 8.37 3.85 18.28
C PRO A 237 9.87 3.76 17.94
N SER A 238 10.28 4.45 16.87
CA SER A 238 11.69 4.56 16.48
C SER A 238 12.48 5.46 17.43
N LEU A 239 11.80 6.40 18.08
CA LEU A 239 12.37 7.30 19.09
C LEU A 239 11.86 6.92 20.47
N GLY A 240 12.77 6.82 21.43
CA GLY A 240 12.45 6.47 22.83
C GLY A 240 11.82 7.61 23.63
N ALA A 241 11.66 8.79 23.06
CA ALA A 241 11.13 9.97 23.74
C ALA A 241 10.38 10.90 22.78
N LEU A 242 9.43 11.64 23.34
CA LEU A 242 8.59 12.64 22.69
C LEU A 242 8.76 13.98 23.42
N SER A 243 9.02 15.08 22.67
CA SER A 243 8.96 16.44 23.21
C SER A 243 7.53 16.95 23.16
N PHE A 244 7.04 17.48 24.26
CA PHE A 244 5.67 17.98 24.38
C PHE A 244 5.70 19.51 24.64
N ASP A 245 5.99 20.27 23.59
CA ASP A 245 6.21 21.73 23.67
C ASP A 245 5.01 22.56 23.16
N GLY A 246 3.87 21.93 22.81
CA GLY A 246 2.69 22.61 22.29
C GLY A 246 2.09 23.61 23.27
N ALA A 247 1.43 24.66 22.77
CA ALA A 247 0.71 25.64 23.58
C ALA A 247 -0.36 25.00 24.47
N ASP A 248 -0.94 23.89 24.00
CA ASP A 248 -1.99 23.11 24.70
C ASP A 248 -1.39 22.05 25.64
N ALA A 249 -0.06 21.97 25.75
CA ALA A 249 0.58 21.04 26.65
C ALA A 249 0.24 21.38 28.13
N PRO A 250 -0.17 20.38 28.94
CA PRO A 250 -0.36 20.57 30.38
C PRO A 250 0.91 21.17 31.02
N GLU A 251 0.74 22.08 31.95
CA GLU A 251 1.87 22.74 32.62
C GLU A 251 2.87 21.74 33.20
N GLU A 252 2.35 20.60 33.71
CA GLU A 252 3.15 19.53 34.30
C GLU A 252 4.04 18.79 33.28
N LEU A 253 3.69 18.81 31.99
CA LEU A 253 4.40 18.11 30.91
C LEU A 253 5.12 19.08 29.96
N ARG A 254 4.83 20.37 30.04
CA ARG A 254 5.40 21.39 29.13
C ARG A 254 6.91 21.48 29.28
N GLY A 255 7.60 21.41 28.14
CA GLY A 255 9.06 21.46 28.07
C GLY A 255 9.75 20.23 28.66
N LYS A 256 9.01 19.15 28.95
CA LYS A 256 9.60 17.89 29.39
C LYS A 256 9.77 16.94 28.22
N GLU A 257 10.83 16.17 28.27
CA GLU A 257 11.03 15.00 27.44
C GLU A 257 10.24 13.84 28.04
N LEU A 258 9.25 13.33 27.29
CA LEU A 258 8.43 12.19 27.70
C LEU A 258 9.05 10.92 27.11
N LYS A 259 9.42 9.99 27.96
CA LYS A 259 9.97 8.69 27.56
C LYS A 259 8.85 7.71 27.23
N VAL A 260 9.11 6.76 26.37
CA VAL A 260 8.24 5.59 26.18
C VAL A 260 8.20 4.80 27.48
N MET A 261 7.03 4.65 28.06
CA MET A 261 6.78 3.89 29.30
C MET A 261 6.26 2.50 28.98
N ASP A 262 5.43 2.39 27.94
CA ASP A 262 4.84 1.13 27.50
C ASP A 262 4.47 1.19 26.02
N THR A 263 4.50 0.03 25.36
CA THR A 263 4.04 -0.15 23.99
C THR A 263 3.32 -1.47 23.87
N THR A 264 2.11 -1.46 23.35
CA THR A 264 1.30 -2.65 23.10
C THR A 264 0.85 -2.66 21.66
N SER A 265 1.11 -3.75 20.94
CA SER A 265 0.56 -4.00 19.61
C SER A 265 -0.39 -5.20 19.67
N THR A 266 -1.52 -5.07 19.00
CA THR A 266 -2.47 -6.16 18.77
C THR A 266 -2.72 -6.24 17.29
N SER A 267 -2.51 -7.41 16.71
CA SER A 267 -2.72 -7.63 15.27
C SER A 267 -3.42 -8.95 15.01
N LYS A 268 -4.08 -9.00 13.86
CA LYS A 268 -4.69 -10.20 13.31
C LYS A 268 -4.76 -10.04 11.81
N GLY A 269 -4.32 -11.04 11.07
CA GLY A 269 -4.43 -10.98 9.62
C GLY A 269 -4.22 -12.32 8.94
N THR A 270 -4.83 -12.46 7.76
CA THR A 270 -4.58 -13.53 6.82
C THR A 270 -4.63 -12.93 5.42
N VAL A 271 -3.62 -13.19 4.61
CA VAL A 271 -3.58 -12.73 3.21
C VAL A 271 -3.33 -13.91 2.28
N THR A 272 -3.98 -13.85 1.11
CA THR A 272 -3.73 -14.79 0.02
C THR A 272 -2.95 -14.07 -1.06
N VAL A 273 -1.83 -14.65 -1.43
CA VAL A 273 -0.93 -14.16 -2.48
C VAL A 273 -0.93 -15.16 -3.62
N ASP A 274 -1.32 -14.73 -4.79
CA ASP A 274 -1.06 -15.44 -6.05
C ASP A 274 0.27 -14.91 -6.59
N LEU A 275 1.30 -15.73 -6.60
CA LEU A 275 2.64 -15.36 -7.05
C LEU A 275 2.69 -14.91 -8.53
N THR A 276 1.63 -15.14 -9.30
CA THR A 276 1.46 -14.65 -10.67
C THR A 276 0.80 -13.27 -10.75
N LYS A 277 0.53 -12.62 -9.59
CA LYS A 277 -0.13 -11.33 -9.47
C LYS A 277 0.69 -10.38 -8.60
N PRO A 278 0.71 -9.07 -8.90
CA PRO A 278 1.56 -8.10 -8.18
C PRO A 278 1.11 -7.76 -6.75
N LEU A 279 -0.18 -7.94 -6.46
CA LEU A 279 -0.79 -7.57 -5.18
C LEU A 279 -1.54 -8.78 -4.59
N PRO A 280 -1.78 -8.82 -3.27
CA PRO A 280 -2.63 -9.85 -2.67
C PRO A 280 -3.97 -9.96 -3.36
N THR A 281 -4.47 -11.18 -3.48
CA THR A 281 -5.75 -11.45 -4.16
C THR A 281 -6.94 -11.45 -3.20
N ALA A 282 -6.68 -11.71 -1.91
CA ALA A 282 -7.70 -11.69 -0.87
C ALA A 282 -7.06 -11.54 0.52
N GLY A 283 -7.84 -11.16 1.50
CA GLY A 283 -7.46 -11.18 2.90
C GLY A 283 -7.69 -9.87 3.62
N ASP A 284 -7.48 -9.93 4.92
CA ASP A 284 -7.56 -8.77 5.81
C ASP A 284 -6.43 -8.78 6.83
N VAL A 285 -5.95 -7.59 7.21
CA VAL A 285 -4.98 -7.39 8.27
C VAL A 285 -5.40 -6.20 9.12
N SER A 286 -5.54 -6.42 10.41
CA SER A 286 -5.83 -5.38 11.40
C SER A 286 -4.66 -5.23 12.36
N VAL A 287 -4.22 -3.99 12.59
CA VAL A 287 -3.15 -3.65 13.53
C VAL A 287 -3.61 -2.49 14.41
N THR A 288 -3.44 -2.62 15.72
CA THR A 288 -3.63 -1.52 16.67
C THR A 288 -2.42 -1.42 17.57
N THR A 289 -1.81 -0.25 17.63
CA THR A 289 -0.64 0.02 18.48
C THR A 289 -0.96 1.16 19.43
N ALA A 290 -0.77 0.93 20.71
CA ALA A 290 -0.87 1.94 21.77
C ALA A 290 0.50 2.19 22.38
N ILE A 291 0.93 3.45 22.42
CA ILE A 291 2.20 3.88 23.00
C ILE A 291 1.90 4.84 24.12
N SER A 292 2.41 4.54 25.32
CA SER A 292 2.31 5.39 26.49
C SER A 292 3.62 6.13 26.72
N TYR A 293 3.57 7.45 26.77
CA TYR A 293 4.71 8.31 27.07
C TYR A 293 4.50 8.99 28.43
N GLY A 294 5.58 9.16 29.20
CA GLY A 294 5.52 9.80 30.50
C GLY A 294 6.86 10.35 30.94
N ALA A 295 6.82 11.17 31.99
CA ALA A 295 7.98 11.64 32.73
C ALA A 295 8.04 10.96 34.11
N ASP A 296 9.25 10.61 34.57
CA ASP A 296 9.46 9.96 35.87
C ASP A 296 8.92 10.77 37.05
N SER A 297 8.75 12.09 36.85
CA SER A 297 8.27 13.04 37.89
C SER A 297 6.74 13.29 37.86
N SER A 298 5.99 12.56 37.03
CA SER A 298 4.55 12.79 36.85
C SER A 298 3.81 11.46 36.71
N ASP A 299 2.58 11.39 37.22
CA ASP A 299 1.65 10.29 37.00
C ASP A 299 0.79 10.49 35.75
N LEU A 300 1.00 11.58 35.01
CA LEU A 300 0.37 11.83 33.72
C LEU A 300 1.08 11.04 32.62
N ARG A 301 0.28 10.51 31.70
CA ARG A 301 0.70 9.79 30.50
C ARG A 301 0.04 10.41 29.28
N VAL A 302 0.82 10.58 28.23
CA VAL A 302 0.30 10.82 26.86
C VAL A 302 0.21 9.46 26.19
N VAL A 303 -0.99 9.02 25.86
CA VAL A 303 -1.22 7.74 25.16
C VAL A 303 -1.61 8.04 23.74
N GLN A 304 -0.80 7.57 22.81
CA GLN A 304 -1.08 7.60 21.37
C GLN A 304 -1.55 6.21 20.92
N THR A 305 -2.69 6.16 20.23
CA THR A 305 -3.24 4.92 19.69
C THR A 305 -3.38 5.08 18.19
N SER A 306 -2.70 4.24 17.41
CA SER A 306 -2.87 4.12 15.97
C SER A 306 -3.57 2.80 15.64
N ALA A 307 -4.46 2.81 14.66
CA ALA A 307 -5.15 1.63 14.19
C ALA A 307 -5.21 1.63 12.66
N THR A 308 -4.96 0.49 12.05
CA THR A 308 -5.03 0.30 10.60
C THR A 308 -5.68 -1.04 10.31
N ASP A 309 -6.74 -1.03 9.50
CA ASP A 309 -7.33 -2.23 8.92
C ASP A 309 -7.14 -2.16 7.41
N MET A 310 -6.66 -3.23 6.81
CA MET A 310 -6.46 -3.38 5.37
C MET A 310 -7.26 -4.57 4.88
N THR A 311 -7.94 -4.44 3.73
CA THR A 311 -8.70 -5.54 3.11
C THR A 311 -8.41 -5.57 1.61
N PHE A 312 -8.18 -6.75 1.09
CA PHE A 312 -7.95 -7.03 -0.33
C PHE A 312 -9.07 -7.91 -0.85
N THR A 313 -9.69 -7.52 -1.97
CA THR A 313 -10.76 -8.27 -2.61
C THR A 313 -10.57 -8.25 -4.12
N THR A 314 -10.47 -9.42 -4.74
CA THR A 314 -10.59 -9.57 -6.20
C THR A 314 -12.03 -9.90 -6.54
N ASP A 315 -12.56 -9.25 -7.59
CA ASP A 315 -13.90 -9.49 -8.14
C ASP A 315 -14.04 -10.87 -8.79
#